data_29cf982ca122e05e5d5955e3664cdf81
#
_entry.id   29cf982ca122e05e5d5955e3664cdf81
#
_cell.length_a   1.000
_cell.length_b   1.000
_cell.length_c   1.000
_cell.angle_alpha   90.00
_cell.angle_beta   90.00
_cell.angle_gamma   90.00
#
_symmetry.space_group_name_H-M   'P 1'
#
loop_
_entity.id
_entity.type
_entity.pdbx_description
1 polymer ?
#
loop_
_entity_poly.entity_id
_entity_poly.type
_entity_poly.pdbx_seq_one_letter_code
_entity_poly.pdbx_strand_id
1 'polypeptide(L)'
;MQSQADEAHQRASLLVNLREDYQQQYQSERSENILELVMRLFEDPYLDVNTAADWLDVEYSTANRLVGQLEDDGILEELTGKNRNRFYRASEVFEIIDRPVDQL
;
A
#
# COMPACT_ATOMS: atom_id res chain seq x y z
N MET A 1 -14.51 4.25 -29.69
CA MET A 1 -14.35 2.92 -29.09
C MET A 1 -13.00 2.84 -28.40
N GLN A 2 -13.01 2.48 -27.15
CA GLN A 2 -11.76 2.43 -26.38
C GLN A 2 -11.08 1.09 -26.57
N SER A 3 -9.77 1.12 -26.70
CA SER A 3 -8.96 -0.07 -26.79
C SER A 3 -8.52 -0.54 -25.40
N GLN A 4 -8.04 -1.77 -25.32
CA GLN A 4 -7.46 -2.28 -24.07
C GLN A 4 -6.26 -1.46 -23.62
N ALA A 5 -5.53 -0.88 -24.55
CA ALA A 5 -4.38 -0.02 -24.26
C ALA A 5 -4.81 1.23 -23.48
N ASP A 6 -5.95 1.82 -23.83
CA ASP A 6 -6.48 2.97 -23.12
C ASP A 6 -6.84 2.63 -21.69
N GLU A 7 -7.45 1.46 -21.47
CA GLU A 7 -7.84 1.01 -20.14
C GLU A 7 -6.62 0.72 -19.27
N ALA A 8 -5.59 0.08 -19.85
CA ALA A 8 -4.34 -0.18 -19.13
C ALA A 8 -3.64 1.13 -18.78
N HIS A 9 -3.68 2.11 -19.68
CA HIS A 9 -3.12 3.43 -19.43
C HIS A 9 -3.84 4.14 -18.29
N GLN A 10 -5.16 4.04 -18.24
CA GLN A 10 -5.94 4.63 -17.15
C GLN A 10 -5.58 4.03 -15.81
N ARG A 11 -5.43 2.70 -15.75
CA ARG A 11 -5.03 2.03 -14.51
C ARG A 11 -3.64 2.48 -14.07
N ALA A 12 -2.69 2.54 -15.01
CA ALA A 12 -1.34 3.00 -14.70
C ALA A 12 -1.36 4.44 -14.20
N SER A 13 -2.16 5.31 -14.80
CA SER A 13 -2.28 6.71 -14.37
C SER A 13 -2.84 6.81 -12.96
N LEU A 14 -3.84 5.99 -12.61
CA LEU A 14 -4.40 5.98 -11.26
C LEU A 14 -3.35 5.55 -10.23
N LEU A 15 -2.54 4.55 -10.56
CA LEU A 15 -1.48 4.08 -9.66
C LEU A 15 -0.39 5.14 -9.49
N VAL A 16 0.01 5.81 -10.56
CA VAL A 16 1.01 6.87 -10.49
C VAL A 16 0.50 8.02 -9.64
N ASN A 17 -0.74 8.44 -9.84
CA ASN A 17 -1.33 9.53 -9.06
C ASN A 17 -1.42 9.18 -7.58
N LEU A 18 -1.85 7.97 -7.27
CA LEU A 18 -1.93 7.52 -5.88
C LEU A 18 -0.54 7.47 -5.23
N ARG A 19 0.45 6.99 -5.97
CA ARG A 19 1.82 6.93 -5.49
C ARG A 19 2.35 8.33 -5.17
N GLU A 20 2.08 9.29 -6.04
CA GLU A 20 2.48 10.67 -5.82
C GLU A 20 1.80 11.26 -4.58
N ASP A 21 0.52 10.98 -4.40
CA ASP A 21 -0.23 11.42 -3.22
C ASP A 21 0.40 10.87 -1.94
N TYR A 22 0.75 9.60 -1.93
CA TYR A 22 1.38 8.99 -0.77
C TYR A 22 2.78 9.56 -0.54
N GLN A 23 3.54 9.79 -1.61
CA GLN A 23 4.87 10.40 -1.47
C GLN A 23 4.77 11.77 -0.82
N GLN A 24 3.80 12.59 -1.22
CA GLN A 24 3.60 13.91 -0.62
C GLN A 24 3.16 13.80 0.83
N GLN A 25 2.29 12.83 1.13
CA GLN A 25 1.78 12.64 2.49
C GLN A 25 2.91 12.32 3.47
N TYR A 26 3.89 11.54 3.05
CA TYR A 26 4.95 11.03 3.93
C TYR A 26 6.31 11.68 3.72
N GLN A 27 6.43 12.64 2.81
CA GLN A 27 7.74 13.24 2.52
C GLN A 27 8.31 14.03 3.71
N SER A 28 7.45 14.52 4.60
CA SER A 28 7.87 15.28 5.77
C SER A 28 8.14 14.39 6.99
N GLU A 29 7.89 13.08 6.87
CA GLU A 29 8.15 12.16 7.96
C GLU A 29 9.66 12.01 8.17
N ARG A 30 10.06 11.92 9.44
CA ARG A 30 11.46 11.77 9.79
C ARG A 30 12.01 10.41 9.39
N SER A 31 11.14 9.40 9.36
CA SER A 31 11.55 8.04 9.04
C SER A 31 11.33 7.76 7.57
N GLU A 32 12.40 7.48 6.86
CA GLU A 32 12.33 7.05 5.46
C GLU A 32 11.65 5.69 5.32
N ASN A 33 11.62 4.91 6.41
CA ASN A 33 11.05 3.57 6.40
C ASN A 33 9.55 3.57 6.08
N ILE A 34 8.82 4.58 6.56
CA ILE A 34 7.37 4.62 6.28
C ILE A 34 7.10 4.81 4.79
N LEU A 35 7.87 5.68 4.14
CA LEU A 35 7.71 5.90 2.71
C LEU A 35 8.12 4.67 1.91
N GLU A 36 9.23 4.03 2.31
CA GLU A 36 9.66 2.79 1.65
C GLU A 36 8.60 1.72 1.74
N LEU A 37 7.98 1.55 2.92
CA LEU A 37 6.92 0.57 3.12
C LEU A 37 5.74 0.86 2.20
N VAL A 38 5.30 2.12 2.14
CA VAL A 38 4.19 2.52 1.29
C VAL A 38 4.50 2.24 -0.18
N MET A 39 5.71 2.55 -0.62
CA MET A 39 6.08 2.32 -2.02
C MET A 39 6.09 0.84 -2.38
N ARG A 40 6.49 -0.03 -1.46
CA ARG A 40 6.48 -1.47 -1.72
C ARG A 40 5.07 -2.04 -1.85
N LEU A 41 4.09 -1.39 -1.23
CA LEU A 41 2.69 -1.84 -1.35
C LEU A 41 2.16 -1.73 -2.78
N PHE A 42 2.79 -0.93 -3.63
CA PHE A 42 2.43 -0.87 -5.05
C PHE A 42 2.91 -2.10 -5.82
N GLU A 43 3.91 -2.80 -5.31
CA GLU A 43 4.39 -4.05 -5.88
C GLU A 43 3.60 -5.25 -5.35
N ASP A 44 3.25 -5.21 -4.07
CA ASP A 44 2.48 -6.26 -3.41
C ASP A 44 1.58 -5.60 -2.37
N PRO A 45 0.28 -5.52 -2.63
CA PRO A 45 -0.65 -4.80 -1.73
C PRO A 45 -0.98 -5.57 -0.45
N TYR A 46 -0.47 -6.77 -0.27
CA TYR A 46 -0.71 -7.57 0.93
C TYR A 46 0.50 -7.54 1.84
N LEU A 47 0.25 -7.52 3.15
CA LEU A 47 1.33 -7.31 4.12
C LEU A 47 0.97 -7.91 5.46
N ASP A 48 1.94 -8.55 6.11
CA ASP A 48 1.91 -8.77 7.55
C ASP A 48 3.11 -8.07 8.19
N VAL A 49 3.13 -8.01 9.52
CA VAL A 49 4.16 -7.26 10.23
C VAL A 49 5.54 -7.88 10.01
N ASN A 50 5.63 -9.21 9.97
CA ASN A 50 6.91 -9.88 9.72
C ASN A 50 7.46 -9.54 8.34
N THR A 51 6.61 -9.50 7.32
CA THR A 51 7.02 -9.09 5.98
C THR A 51 7.51 -7.65 5.97
N ALA A 52 6.80 -6.75 6.65
CA ALA A 52 7.23 -5.36 6.75
C ALA A 52 8.61 -5.26 7.42
N ALA A 53 8.83 -6.01 8.48
CA ALA A 53 10.13 -6.03 9.16
C ALA A 53 11.24 -6.49 8.23
N ASP A 54 10.98 -7.52 7.43
CA ASP A 54 11.96 -8.03 6.47
C ASP A 54 12.23 -7.03 5.36
N TRP A 55 11.18 -6.41 4.81
CA TRP A 55 11.33 -5.44 3.73
C TRP A 55 12.16 -4.24 4.16
N LEU A 56 11.99 -3.80 5.41
CA LEU A 56 12.64 -2.60 5.91
C LEU A 56 13.91 -2.88 6.69
N ASP A 57 14.22 -4.16 6.93
CA ASP A 57 15.35 -4.57 7.75
C ASP A 57 15.31 -3.90 9.13
N VAL A 58 14.16 -4.00 9.77
CA VAL A 58 13.93 -3.44 11.11
C VAL A 58 13.38 -4.51 12.03
N GLU A 59 13.35 -4.22 13.33
CA GLU A 59 12.79 -5.12 14.32
C GLU A 59 11.26 -5.17 14.20
N TYR A 60 10.69 -6.27 14.69
CA TYR A 60 9.24 -6.48 14.65
C TYR A 60 8.48 -5.33 15.30
N SER A 61 8.96 -4.83 16.45
CA SER A 61 8.27 -3.74 17.15
C SER A 61 8.22 -2.47 16.33
N THR A 62 9.29 -2.16 15.60
CA THR A 62 9.33 -0.99 14.69
C THR A 62 8.38 -1.19 13.53
N ALA A 63 8.40 -2.37 12.92
CA ALA A 63 7.50 -2.68 11.81
C ALA A 63 6.04 -2.63 12.25
N ASN A 64 5.74 -3.17 13.43
CA ASN A 64 4.38 -3.15 13.97
C ASN A 64 3.87 -1.72 14.16
N ARG A 65 4.73 -0.82 14.65
CA ARG A 65 4.37 0.58 14.82
C ARG A 65 4.08 1.26 13.47
N LEU A 66 4.91 0.99 12.47
CA LEU A 66 4.73 1.58 11.14
C LEU A 66 3.47 1.05 10.45
N VAL A 67 3.21 -0.25 10.55
CA VAL A 67 1.99 -0.85 10.01
C VAL A 67 0.77 -0.25 10.70
N GLY A 68 0.82 -0.07 12.01
CA GLY A 68 -0.26 0.56 12.77
C GLY A 68 -0.52 1.99 12.32
N GLN A 69 0.54 2.75 12.03
CA GLN A 69 0.39 4.10 11.53
C GLN A 69 -0.31 4.12 10.17
N LEU A 70 0.07 3.21 9.27
CA LEU A 70 -0.57 3.13 7.95
C LEU A 70 -2.03 2.69 8.06
N GLU A 71 -2.35 1.83 9.03
CA GLU A 71 -3.72 1.46 9.29
C GLU A 71 -4.54 2.66 9.79
N ASP A 72 -3.99 3.43 10.71
CA ASP A 72 -4.64 4.63 11.24
C ASP A 72 -4.84 5.68 10.15
N ASP A 73 -3.90 5.78 9.22
CA ASP A 73 -3.98 6.73 8.11
C ASP A 73 -4.90 6.25 6.98
N GLY A 74 -5.46 5.06 7.09
CA GLY A 74 -6.40 4.53 6.12
C GLY A 74 -5.77 3.89 4.89
N ILE A 75 -4.45 3.71 4.89
CA ILE A 75 -3.74 3.09 3.75
C ILE A 75 -3.84 1.57 3.82
N LEU A 76 -3.73 1.02 5.02
CA LEU A 76 -3.84 -0.43 5.25
C LEU A 76 -5.15 -0.76 5.94
N GLU A 77 -5.76 -1.87 5.52
CA GLU A 77 -6.96 -2.43 6.12
C GLU A 77 -6.62 -3.82 6.67
N GLU A 78 -6.92 -4.05 7.92
CA GLU A 78 -6.69 -5.34 8.54
C GLU A 78 -7.78 -6.33 8.13
N LEU A 79 -7.37 -7.49 7.66
CA LEU A 79 -8.29 -8.47 7.06
C LEU A 79 -8.67 -9.62 8.01
N THR A 80 -7.87 -9.86 9.03
CA THR A 80 -7.97 -11.11 9.81
C THR A 80 -8.77 -10.99 11.10
N GLY A 81 -8.85 -9.79 11.70
CA GLY A 81 -9.50 -9.60 12.97
C GLY A 81 -8.81 -10.28 14.15
N LYS A 82 -7.54 -10.63 14.02
CA LYS A 82 -6.77 -11.34 15.05
C LYS A 82 -5.97 -10.37 15.88
N ASN A 83 -5.58 -10.80 17.08
CA ASN A 83 -4.73 -10.00 17.97
C ASN A 83 -3.25 -10.07 17.59
N ARG A 84 -2.86 -11.12 16.87
CA ARG A 84 -1.48 -11.29 16.39
C ARG A 84 -1.51 -12.04 15.07
N ASN A 85 -0.40 -12.00 14.33
CA ASN A 85 -0.31 -12.54 12.98
C ASN A 85 -1.35 -11.87 12.07
N ARG A 86 -1.53 -10.57 12.25
CA ARG A 86 -2.50 -9.80 11.48
C ARG A 86 -2.05 -9.66 10.05
N PHE A 87 -3.02 -9.75 9.16
CA PHE A 87 -2.79 -9.61 7.72
C PHE A 87 -3.51 -8.38 7.22
N TYR A 88 -2.82 -7.58 6.41
CA TYR A 88 -3.32 -6.29 5.95
C TYR A 88 -3.31 -6.21 4.43
N ARG A 89 -4.12 -5.32 3.91
CA ARG A 89 -4.18 -5.04 2.49
C ARG A 89 -4.16 -3.52 2.28
N ALA A 90 -3.37 -3.07 1.28
CA ALA A 90 -3.41 -1.68 0.85
C ALA A 90 -4.64 -1.51 -0.03
N SER A 91 -5.76 -1.08 0.57
CA SER A 91 -7.08 -1.14 -0.05
C SER A 91 -7.19 -0.30 -1.31
N GLU A 92 -6.66 0.93 -1.30
CA GLU A 92 -6.73 1.78 -2.48
C GLU A 92 -5.91 1.23 -3.65
N VAL A 93 -4.71 0.72 -3.35
CA VAL A 93 -3.86 0.09 -4.37
C VAL A 93 -4.56 -1.15 -4.92
N PHE A 94 -5.08 -1.99 -4.03
CA PHE A 94 -5.77 -3.21 -4.41
C PHE A 94 -6.97 -2.92 -5.30
N GLU A 95 -7.77 -1.92 -4.96
CA GLU A 95 -8.95 -1.57 -5.75
C GLU A 95 -8.58 -1.17 -7.17
N ILE A 96 -7.47 -0.46 -7.35
CA ILE A 96 -7.04 -0.08 -8.67
C ILE A 96 -6.55 -1.30 -9.46
N ILE A 97 -5.72 -2.14 -8.83
CA ILE A 97 -5.14 -3.32 -9.49
C ILE A 97 -6.22 -4.34 -9.84
N ASP A 98 -7.15 -4.58 -8.93
CA ASP A 98 -8.17 -5.61 -9.08
C ASP A 98 -9.43 -5.12 -9.79
N ARG A 99 -9.51 -3.83 -10.09
CA ARG A 99 -10.71 -3.26 -10.71
C ARG A 99 -10.90 -3.85 -12.09
N PRO A 100 -12.13 -4.31 -12.41
CA PRO A 100 -12.42 -4.77 -13.77
C PRO A 100 -12.18 -3.67 -14.80
N VAL A 101 -11.72 -4.08 -15.97
CA VAL A 101 -11.31 -3.15 -17.02
C VAL A 101 -12.48 -2.24 -17.44
N ASP A 102 -13.68 -2.78 -17.48
CA ASP A 102 -14.86 -2.05 -17.90
C ASP A 102 -15.37 -1.04 -16.86
N GLN A 103 -14.77 -1.00 -15.69
CA GLN A 103 -15.12 -0.03 -14.64
C GLN A 103 -14.12 1.12 -14.54
N LEU A 104 -13.12 1.12 -15.39
CA LEU A 104 -12.12 2.19 -15.39
C LEU A 104 -12.61 3.45 -16.17
#